data_929f309b2c2426f9ea6892e821d07f8f
#
_entry.id   929f309b2c2426f9ea6892e821d07f8f
#
_cell.length_a   1.000
_cell.length_b   1.000
_cell.length_c   1.000
_cell.angle_alpha   90.00
_cell.angle_beta   90.00
_cell.angle_gamma   90.00
#
_symmetry.space_group_name_H-M   'P 1'
#
loop_
_entity.id
_entity.type
_entity.pdbx_description
1 polymer ?
#
loop_
_entity_poly.entity_id
_entity_poly.type
_entity_poly.pdbx_seq_one_letter_code
_entity_poly.pdbx_strand_id
1 'polypeptide(L)'
;MLYLTNAEASLAVPKATRPHNPLYRKNLFMPRTALYAGSFDPVTHGHLDVVKNAARLFDRLILAIGLHPGKAPLFTADERIVMLQETCAPLARAAGCELQCITFADLVVEAARRLGAATLVRGLRDGTDFDYEMQMAAMNAAMAPDVQTIFLPASPAVRPIAATLVRQIAAMGGDVSAFVPASVAAQLKKKFAVQAR
;
A
#
# COMPACT_ATOMS: atom_id res chain seq x y z
N MET A 1 0.45 -4.54 -34.16
CA MET A 1 -0.35 -5.27 -35.17
C MET A 1 -0.54 -6.68 -34.60
N LEU A 2 -1.68 -6.92 -33.95
CA LEU A 2 -2.01 -8.18 -33.26
C LEU A 2 -2.86 -9.02 -34.22
N TYR A 3 -2.38 -10.18 -34.60
CA TYR A 3 -3.16 -11.17 -35.33
C TYR A 3 -3.96 -12.01 -34.33
N LEU A 4 -5.27 -11.91 -34.39
CA LEU A 4 -6.20 -12.85 -33.78
C LEU A 4 -6.69 -13.77 -34.90
N THR A 5 -6.25 -15.00 -34.90
CA THR A 5 -6.90 -16.07 -35.69
C THR A 5 -7.94 -16.76 -34.80
N ASN A 6 -9.20 -16.70 -35.24
CA ASN A 6 -10.29 -17.46 -34.67
C ASN A 6 -10.03 -18.96 -34.84
N ALA A 7 -10.00 -19.69 -33.71
CA ALA A 7 -10.28 -21.11 -33.65
C ALA A 7 -11.16 -21.33 -32.42
N GLU A 8 -12.47 -21.44 -32.64
CA GLU A 8 -13.43 -21.90 -31.63
C GLU A 8 -13.14 -23.38 -31.33
N ALA A 9 -12.39 -23.63 -30.27
CA ALA A 9 -12.37 -24.91 -29.60
C ALA A 9 -13.09 -24.77 -28.27
N SER A 10 -14.36 -25.17 -28.24
CA SER A 10 -15.13 -25.36 -27.01
C SER A 10 -14.46 -26.41 -26.13
N LEU A 11 -13.55 -25.99 -25.27
CA LEU A 11 -13.05 -26.82 -24.18
C LEU A 11 -14.05 -26.71 -23.01
N ALA A 12 -14.93 -27.70 -22.92
CA ALA A 12 -15.74 -27.91 -21.73
C ALA A 12 -14.81 -28.18 -20.56
N VAL A 13 -14.63 -27.17 -19.70
CA VAL A 13 -13.90 -27.30 -18.42
C VAL A 13 -14.76 -28.21 -17.53
N PRO A 14 -14.26 -29.39 -17.12
CA PRO A 14 -14.98 -30.23 -16.21
C PRO A 14 -15.19 -29.46 -14.88
N LYS A 15 -16.45 -29.38 -14.41
CA LYS A 15 -16.76 -28.88 -13.06
C LYS A 15 -16.01 -29.74 -12.06
N ALA A 16 -14.89 -29.23 -11.55
CA ALA A 16 -14.16 -29.85 -10.45
C ALA A 16 -15.09 -29.86 -9.24
N THR A 17 -15.71 -31.01 -8.98
CA THR A 17 -16.40 -31.29 -7.70
C THR A 17 -15.31 -31.32 -6.63
N ARG A 18 -15.26 -30.29 -5.79
CA ARG A 18 -14.36 -30.24 -4.65
C ARG A 18 -14.67 -31.44 -3.75
N PRO A 19 -13.70 -32.33 -3.43
CA PRO A 19 -13.95 -33.45 -2.56
C PRO A 19 -14.36 -32.91 -1.19
N HIS A 20 -15.53 -33.36 -0.72
CA HIS A 20 -16.09 -33.05 0.60
C HIS A 20 -15.34 -33.90 1.63
N ASN A 21 -14.09 -33.54 1.94
CA ASN A 21 -13.32 -34.17 2.99
C ASN A 21 -13.42 -33.33 4.27
N PRO A 22 -14.12 -33.80 5.32
CA PRO A 22 -14.29 -33.09 6.57
C PRO A 22 -12.95 -32.86 7.31
N LEU A 23 -11.87 -33.55 6.97
CA LEU A 23 -10.53 -33.36 7.54
C LEU A 23 -9.82 -32.13 6.97
N TYR A 24 -10.28 -31.55 5.85
CA TYR A 24 -9.73 -30.30 5.29
C TYR A 24 -10.20 -29.03 6.02
N ARG A 25 -11.19 -29.14 6.94
CA ARG A 25 -11.70 -28.00 7.73
C ARG A 25 -10.88 -27.64 8.97
N LYS A 26 -9.79 -28.36 9.26
CA LYS A 26 -8.87 -28.07 10.40
C LYS A 26 -7.50 -27.54 9.96
N ASN A 27 -7.28 -27.23 8.71
CA ASN A 27 -6.12 -26.41 8.36
C ASN A 27 -6.42 -24.99 8.85
N LEU A 28 -5.73 -24.60 9.90
CA LEU A 28 -5.56 -23.21 10.34
C LEU A 28 -5.39 -22.34 9.10
N PHE A 29 -6.43 -21.62 8.73
CA PHE A 29 -6.37 -20.65 7.65
C PHE A 29 -5.55 -19.49 8.19
N MET A 30 -4.22 -19.59 8.03
CA MET A 30 -3.33 -18.49 8.36
C MET A 30 -3.72 -17.33 7.45
N PRO A 31 -4.17 -16.19 8.00
CA PRO A 31 -4.59 -15.08 7.19
C PRO A 31 -3.40 -14.61 6.33
N ARG A 32 -3.64 -14.37 5.06
CA ARG A 32 -2.63 -13.79 4.16
C ARG A 32 -2.38 -12.36 4.61
N THR A 33 -1.31 -12.17 5.36
CA THR A 33 -0.95 -10.88 5.92
C THR A 33 0.11 -10.20 5.07
N ALA A 34 -0.13 -8.96 4.69
CA ALA A 34 0.83 -8.12 3.99
C ALA A 34 1.14 -6.84 4.76
N LEU A 35 2.35 -6.32 4.57
CA LEU A 35 2.80 -5.06 5.11
C LEU A 35 3.10 -4.08 3.97
N TYR A 36 2.46 -2.92 4.01
CA TYR A 36 2.74 -1.79 3.12
C TYR A 36 3.43 -0.69 3.92
N ALA A 37 4.74 -0.56 3.73
CA ALA A 37 5.56 0.44 4.40
C ALA A 37 5.69 1.71 3.57
N GLY A 38 5.61 2.87 4.22
CA GLY A 38 5.80 4.16 3.58
C GLY A 38 5.98 5.29 4.60
N SER A 39 6.29 6.49 4.10
CA SER A 39 6.30 7.69 4.94
C SER A 39 4.90 8.23 5.22
N PHE A 40 3.99 8.10 4.24
CA PHE A 40 2.61 8.60 4.28
C PHE A 40 2.52 10.06 4.77
N ASP A 41 3.39 10.90 4.26
CA ASP A 41 3.58 12.28 4.71
C ASP A 41 3.38 13.30 3.56
N PRO A 42 2.09 13.60 3.21
CA PRO A 42 0.86 13.01 3.70
C PRO A 42 0.41 11.76 2.95
N VAL A 43 -0.72 11.20 3.37
CA VAL A 43 -1.49 10.21 2.60
C VAL A 43 -2.00 10.87 1.32
N THR A 44 -1.90 10.16 0.18
CA THR A 44 -2.33 10.64 -1.16
C THR A 44 -3.28 9.65 -1.81
N HIS A 45 -3.97 10.07 -2.89
CA HIS A 45 -4.77 9.15 -3.69
C HIS A 45 -3.95 7.99 -4.28
N GLY A 46 -2.65 8.20 -4.54
CA GLY A 46 -1.74 7.11 -4.93
C GLY A 46 -1.59 6.04 -3.85
N HIS A 47 -1.47 6.44 -2.58
CA HIS A 47 -1.45 5.49 -1.46
C HIS A 47 -2.78 4.75 -1.33
N LEU A 48 -3.92 5.45 -1.46
CA LEU A 48 -5.24 4.83 -1.40
C LEU A 48 -5.45 3.80 -2.52
N ASP A 49 -4.93 4.05 -3.72
CA ASP A 49 -5.00 3.12 -4.85
C ASP A 49 -4.27 1.81 -4.54
N VAL A 50 -3.06 1.89 -3.99
CA VAL A 50 -2.30 0.70 -3.53
C VAL A 50 -3.07 -0.05 -2.44
N VAL A 51 -3.58 0.66 -1.42
CA VAL A 51 -4.36 0.05 -0.33
C VAL A 51 -5.61 -0.65 -0.86
N LYS A 52 -6.37 0.00 -1.74
CA LYS A 52 -7.57 -0.56 -2.37
C LYS A 52 -7.27 -1.86 -3.12
N ASN A 53 -6.16 -1.89 -3.87
CA ASN A 53 -5.77 -3.06 -4.65
C ASN A 53 -5.20 -4.17 -3.75
N ALA A 54 -4.36 -3.83 -2.75
CA ALA A 54 -3.82 -4.78 -1.79
C ALA A 54 -4.92 -5.42 -0.93
N ALA A 55 -5.89 -4.65 -0.44
CA ALA A 55 -6.98 -5.16 0.39
C ALA A 55 -7.83 -6.25 -0.29
N ARG A 56 -7.81 -6.32 -1.62
CA ARG A 56 -8.51 -7.38 -2.39
C ARG A 56 -7.70 -8.69 -2.49
N LEU A 57 -6.41 -8.65 -2.17
CA LEU A 57 -5.48 -9.77 -2.30
C LEU A 57 -5.18 -10.43 -0.96
N PHE A 58 -5.32 -9.67 0.15
CA PHE A 58 -4.91 -10.08 1.48
C PHE A 58 -6.07 -10.04 2.46
N ASP A 59 -6.02 -10.92 3.44
CA ASP A 59 -7.03 -11.00 4.52
C ASP A 59 -6.73 -9.95 5.60
N ARG A 60 -5.43 -9.58 5.76
CA ARG A 60 -4.95 -8.55 6.67
C ARG A 60 -3.88 -7.69 5.99
N LEU A 61 -4.04 -6.38 6.06
CA LEU A 61 -3.10 -5.38 5.55
C LEU A 61 -2.60 -4.48 6.68
N ILE A 62 -1.27 -4.42 6.85
CA ILE A 62 -0.61 -3.58 7.85
C ILE A 62 0.01 -2.39 7.12
N LEU A 63 -0.46 -1.17 7.42
CA LEU A 63 0.16 0.07 6.96
C LEU A 63 1.19 0.51 7.99
N ALA A 64 2.46 0.54 7.59
CA ALA A 64 3.57 0.76 8.50
C ALA A 64 4.32 2.06 8.16
N ILE A 65 4.32 3.01 9.09
CA ILE A 65 5.05 4.27 8.96
C ILE A 65 6.48 4.07 9.46
N GLY A 66 7.47 4.19 8.56
CA GLY A 66 8.88 4.16 8.93
C GLY A 66 9.29 5.44 9.67
N LEU A 67 9.87 5.27 10.87
CA LEU A 67 10.47 6.33 11.65
C LEU A 67 11.96 6.37 11.35
N HIS A 68 12.42 7.43 10.68
CA HIS A 68 13.84 7.59 10.35
C HIS A 68 14.46 8.71 11.16
N PRO A 69 15.50 8.44 11.98
CA PRO A 69 16.26 9.49 12.64
C PRO A 69 16.83 10.45 11.58
N GLY A 70 16.73 11.76 11.83
CA GLY A 70 17.29 12.80 10.95
C GLY A 70 16.37 13.28 9.81
N LYS A 71 15.19 12.69 9.60
CA LYS A 71 14.16 13.25 8.72
C LYS A 71 13.15 14.02 9.55
N ALA A 72 12.90 15.29 9.18
CA ALA A 72 11.81 16.09 9.74
C ALA A 72 10.55 15.92 8.85
N PRO A 73 9.58 15.10 9.23
CA PRO A 73 8.33 14.95 8.49
C PRO A 73 7.45 16.19 8.69
N LEU A 74 6.56 16.46 7.73
CA LEU A 74 5.58 17.54 7.85
C LEU A 74 4.54 17.23 8.94
N PHE A 75 4.08 15.97 8.99
CA PHE A 75 3.12 15.50 9.98
C PHE A 75 3.80 14.54 10.98
N THR A 76 3.43 14.65 12.24
CA THR A 76 3.88 13.70 13.27
C THR A 76 3.46 12.26 12.93
N ALA A 77 4.05 11.27 13.59
CA ALA A 77 3.66 9.88 13.40
C ALA A 77 2.19 9.65 13.72
N ASP A 78 1.70 10.25 14.82
CA ASP A 78 0.31 10.11 15.25
C ASP A 78 -0.66 10.77 14.26
N GLU A 79 -0.35 11.98 13.75
CA GLU A 79 -1.14 12.63 12.71
C GLU A 79 -1.25 11.75 11.47
N ARG A 80 -0.16 11.10 11.05
CA ARG A 80 -0.15 10.21 9.89
C ARG A 80 -0.91 8.90 10.14
N ILE A 81 -0.84 8.32 11.34
CA ILE A 81 -1.65 7.15 11.74
C ILE A 81 -3.14 7.48 11.65
N VAL A 82 -3.56 8.62 12.19
CA VAL A 82 -4.96 9.07 12.12
C VAL A 82 -5.40 9.23 10.66
N MET A 83 -4.60 9.91 9.82
CA MET A 83 -4.90 10.04 8.38
C MET A 83 -5.07 8.69 7.69
N LEU A 84 -4.19 7.72 7.96
CA LEU A 84 -4.26 6.38 7.40
C LEU A 84 -5.53 5.65 7.85
N GLN A 85 -5.86 5.71 9.14
CA GLN A 85 -7.07 5.10 9.68
C GLN A 85 -8.34 5.68 9.05
N GLU A 86 -8.46 7.00 9.02
CA GLU A 86 -9.63 7.68 8.47
C GLU A 86 -9.84 7.39 6.97
N THR A 87 -8.74 7.39 6.19
CA THR A 87 -8.84 7.30 4.73
C THR A 87 -8.80 5.88 4.20
N CYS A 88 -8.09 4.96 4.86
CA CYS A 88 -7.87 3.60 4.37
C CYS A 88 -8.83 2.57 5.00
N ALA A 89 -9.33 2.78 6.25
CA ALA A 89 -10.21 1.81 6.88
C ALA A 89 -11.53 1.55 6.11
N PRO A 90 -12.17 2.56 5.50
CA PRO A 90 -13.33 2.30 4.67
C PRO A 90 -13.03 1.42 3.45
N LEU A 91 -11.85 1.58 2.83
CA LEU A 91 -11.43 0.80 1.67
C LEU A 91 -11.16 -0.66 2.04
N ALA A 92 -10.44 -0.90 3.13
CA ALA A 92 -10.15 -2.23 3.63
C ALA A 92 -11.44 -2.97 4.03
N ARG A 93 -12.33 -2.29 4.76
CA ARG A 93 -13.65 -2.85 5.15
C ARG A 93 -14.49 -3.25 3.95
N ALA A 94 -14.53 -2.42 2.91
CA ALA A 94 -15.28 -2.71 1.68
C ALA A 94 -14.74 -3.95 0.95
N ALA A 95 -13.46 -4.28 1.13
CA ALA A 95 -12.81 -5.47 0.58
C ALA A 95 -12.85 -6.69 1.51
N GLY A 96 -13.38 -6.57 2.73
CA GLY A 96 -13.35 -7.64 3.75
C GLY A 96 -11.95 -7.89 4.33
N CYS A 97 -11.03 -6.91 4.24
CA CYS A 97 -9.66 -6.99 4.72
C CYS A 97 -9.54 -6.30 6.09
N GLU A 98 -8.87 -6.97 7.04
CA GLU A 98 -8.48 -6.35 8.31
C GLU A 98 -7.39 -5.30 8.06
N LEU A 99 -7.54 -4.10 8.61
CA LEU A 99 -6.55 -3.03 8.51
C LEU A 99 -5.93 -2.73 9.87
N GLN A 100 -4.59 -2.69 9.90
CA GLN A 100 -3.82 -2.20 11.04
C GLN A 100 -2.88 -1.08 10.59
N CYS A 101 -2.77 0.01 11.38
CA CYS A 101 -1.81 1.09 11.15
C CYS A 101 -0.83 1.15 12.33
N ILE A 102 0.47 1.17 12.02
CA ILE A 102 1.54 1.14 13.02
C ILE A 102 2.71 2.05 12.63
N THR A 103 3.63 2.24 13.57
CA THR A 103 4.97 2.78 13.30
C THR A 103 6.02 1.70 13.51
N PHE A 104 7.18 1.83 12.83
CA PHE A 104 8.35 0.98 13.05
C PHE A 104 9.64 1.80 12.86
N ALA A 105 10.71 1.38 13.54
CA ALA A 105 12.00 2.06 13.51
C ALA A 105 13.18 1.11 13.16
N ASP A 106 12.88 -0.16 12.93
CA ASP A 106 13.79 -1.23 12.54
C ASP A 106 13.78 -1.46 11.01
N LEU A 107 14.41 -2.53 10.54
CA LEU A 107 14.33 -2.93 9.13
C LEU A 107 12.90 -3.37 8.79
N VAL A 108 12.43 -3.02 7.60
CA VAL A 108 11.07 -3.37 7.15
C VAL A 108 10.81 -4.87 7.14
N VAL A 109 11.82 -5.67 6.85
CA VAL A 109 11.72 -7.14 6.88
C VAL A 109 11.59 -7.70 8.29
N GLU A 110 12.25 -7.09 9.28
CA GLU A 110 12.12 -7.47 10.68
C GLU A 110 10.74 -7.06 11.22
N ALA A 111 10.27 -5.87 10.85
CA ALA A 111 8.90 -5.45 11.15
C ALA A 111 7.87 -6.43 10.55
N ALA A 112 8.07 -6.87 9.29
CA ALA A 112 7.20 -7.84 8.64
C ALA A 112 7.17 -9.18 9.39
N ARG A 113 8.33 -9.74 9.74
CA ARG A 113 8.44 -11.00 10.51
C ARG A 113 7.74 -10.90 11.85
N ARG A 114 8.03 -9.85 12.62
CA ARG A 114 7.43 -9.60 13.94
C ARG A 114 5.89 -9.52 13.89
N LEU A 115 5.34 -9.02 12.78
CA LEU A 115 3.90 -8.84 12.60
C LEU A 115 3.23 -10.00 11.85
N GLY A 116 3.99 -11.04 11.50
CA GLY A 116 3.49 -12.20 10.77
C GLY A 116 3.11 -11.89 9.33
N ALA A 117 3.71 -10.86 8.72
CA ALA A 117 3.50 -10.51 7.32
C ALA A 117 4.55 -11.22 6.44
N ALA A 118 4.13 -12.20 5.66
CA ALA A 118 5.00 -12.89 4.71
C ALA A 118 5.18 -12.10 3.39
N THR A 119 4.51 -10.95 3.25
CA THR A 119 4.52 -10.19 2.00
C THR A 119 4.71 -8.69 2.27
N LEU A 120 5.66 -8.08 1.56
CA LEU A 120 5.78 -6.63 1.45
C LEU A 120 5.06 -6.16 0.19
N VAL A 121 4.17 -5.17 0.33
CA VAL A 121 3.49 -4.52 -0.79
C VAL A 121 4.21 -3.23 -1.15
N ARG A 122 4.48 -3.03 -2.44
CA ARG A 122 5.06 -1.78 -2.97
C ARG A 122 4.24 -1.29 -4.16
N GLY A 123 3.95 0.01 -4.19
CA GLY A 123 3.30 0.65 -5.35
C GLY A 123 4.35 1.06 -6.38
N LEU A 124 4.06 0.86 -7.66
CA LEU A 124 4.91 1.29 -8.78
C LEU A 124 4.18 2.31 -9.64
N ARG A 125 4.79 3.46 -9.88
CA ARG A 125 4.26 4.52 -10.73
C ARG A 125 4.86 4.50 -12.14
N ASP A 126 6.16 4.29 -12.23
CA ASP A 126 6.93 4.37 -13.47
C ASP A 126 8.18 3.47 -13.43
N GLY A 127 8.98 3.52 -14.50
CA GLY A 127 10.19 2.72 -14.62
C GLY A 127 11.30 3.11 -13.64
N THR A 128 11.38 4.37 -13.28
CA THR A 128 12.40 4.86 -12.32
C THR A 128 12.11 4.33 -10.89
N ASP A 129 10.84 4.35 -10.50
CA ASP A 129 10.41 3.71 -9.25
C ASP A 129 10.76 2.21 -9.28
N PHE A 130 10.52 1.54 -10.43
CA PHE A 130 10.74 0.11 -10.56
C PHE A 130 12.19 -0.30 -10.34
N ASP A 131 13.15 0.39 -10.93
CA ASP A 131 14.57 0.08 -10.78
C ASP A 131 15.01 0.17 -9.31
N TYR A 132 14.59 1.23 -8.61
CA TYR A 132 14.89 1.39 -7.18
C TYR A 132 14.20 0.32 -6.32
N GLU A 133 12.93 0.04 -6.55
CA GLU A 133 12.15 -0.94 -5.80
C GLU A 133 12.67 -2.37 -6.03
N MET A 134 13.16 -2.70 -7.24
CA MET A 134 13.81 -3.98 -7.52
C MET A 134 15.11 -4.17 -6.74
N GLN A 135 15.94 -3.12 -6.61
CA GLN A 135 17.14 -3.17 -5.78
C GLN A 135 16.78 -3.41 -4.31
N MET A 136 15.79 -2.68 -3.78
CA MET A 136 15.32 -2.86 -2.42
C MET A 136 14.74 -4.27 -2.19
N ALA A 137 13.96 -4.79 -3.14
CA ALA A 137 13.39 -6.14 -3.05
C ALA A 137 14.47 -7.22 -3.04
N ALA A 138 15.53 -7.07 -3.85
CA ALA A 138 16.65 -8.01 -3.86
C ALA A 138 17.41 -8.01 -2.52
N MET A 139 17.66 -6.83 -1.95
CA MET A 139 18.29 -6.72 -0.63
C MET A 139 17.40 -7.30 0.48
N ASN A 140 16.11 -7.02 0.45
CA ASN A 140 15.15 -7.59 1.39
C ASN A 140 15.10 -9.12 1.31
N ALA A 141 15.08 -9.69 0.11
CA ALA A 141 15.07 -11.14 -0.10
C ALA A 141 16.36 -11.81 0.40
N ALA A 142 17.51 -11.14 0.27
CA ALA A 142 18.78 -11.64 0.81
C ALA A 142 18.78 -11.66 2.35
N MET A 143 18.19 -10.66 3.01
CA MET A 143 18.08 -10.56 4.47
C MET A 143 16.97 -11.44 5.04
N ALA A 144 15.86 -11.60 4.32
CA ALA A 144 14.66 -12.28 4.75
C ALA A 144 14.01 -13.07 3.60
N PRO A 145 14.54 -14.27 3.27
CA PRO A 145 14.02 -15.11 2.17
C PRO A 145 12.57 -15.57 2.37
N ASP A 146 12.07 -15.53 3.60
CA ASP A 146 10.71 -15.84 4.01
C ASP A 146 9.72 -14.68 3.81
N VAL A 147 10.18 -13.48 3.44
CA VAL A 147 9.36 -12.30 3.19
C VAL A 147 9.45 -11.91 1.73
N GLN A 148 8.36 -12.10 0.99
CA GLN A 148 8.31 -11.80 -0.45
C GLN A 148 7.84 -10.38 -0.72
N THR A 149 8.49 -9.67 -1.65
CA THR A 149 8.00 -8.37 -2.14
C THR A 149 7.11 -8.57 -3.37
N ILE A 150 5.95 -7.91 -3.37
CA ILE A 150 5.08 -7.81 -4.54
C ILE A 150 4.91 -6.36 -4.95
N PHE A 151 4.76 -6.12 -6.25
CA PHE A 151 4.56 -4.80 -6.82
C PHE A 151 3.16 -4.65 -7.36
N LEU A 152 2.50 -3.54 -7.00
CA LEU A 152 1.19 -3.16 -7.51
C LEU A 152 1.34 -1.92 -8.40
N PRO A 153 1.00 -2.02 -9.69
CA PRO A 153 1.06 -0.86 -10.59
C PRO A 153 0.01 0.17 -10.19
N ALA A 154 0.42 1.43 -10.11
CA ALA A 154 -0.48 2.54 -9.87
C ALA A 154 -1.46 2.71 -11.05
N SER A 155 -2.74 2.94 -10.74
CA SER A 155 -3.75 3.28 -11.73
C SER A 155 -3.35 4.55 -12.50
N PRO A 156 -3.66 4.67 -13.80
CA PRO A 156 -3.20 5.80 -14.63
C PRO A 156 -3.50 7.18 -14.04
N ALA A 157 -4.66 7.35 -13.43
CA ALA A 157 -5.10 8.62 -12.84
C ALA A 157 -4.25 9.08 -11.65
N VAL A 158 -3.57 8.18 -10.94
CA VAL A 158 -2.79 8.51 -9.73
C VAL A 158 -1.28 8.40 -9.92
N ARG A 159 -0.81 7.94 -11.07
CA ARG A 159 0.63 7.82 -11.39
C ARG A 159 1.44 9.10 -11.16
N PRO A 160 0.95 10.30 -11.54
CA PRO A 160 1.74 11.53 -11.35
C PRO A 160 1.80 12.00 -9.89
N ILE A 161 1.06 11.38 -8.97
CA ILE A 161 0.94 11.86 -7.60
C ILE A 161 2.14 11.43 -6.76
N ALA A 162 3.00 12.39 -6.42
CA ALA A 162 4.10 12.22 -5.47
C ALA A 162 3.85 13.06 -4.22
N ALA A 163 3.94 12.46 -3.03
CA ALA A 163 3.70 13.16 -1.75
C ALA A 163 4.62 14.38 -1.57
N THR A 164 5.85 14.32 -2.08
CA THR A 164 6.79 15.45 -2.04
C THR A 164 6.27 16.64 -2.85
N LEU A 165 5.76 16.41 -4.06
CA LEU A 165 5.18 17.47 -4.89
C LEU A 165 3.89 18.03 -4.26
N VAL A 166 3.07 17.18 -3.68
CA VAL A 166 1.86 17.63 -2.94
C VAL A 166 2.23 18.58 -1.81
N ARG A 167 3.27 18.26 -1.03
CA ARG A 167 3.76 19.18 0.03
C ARG A 167 4.25 20.50 -0.53
N GLN A 168 5.00 20.48 -1.63
CA GLN A 168 5.52 21.71 -2.27
C GLN A 168 4.39 22.58 -2.77
N ILE A 169 3.39 22.01 -3.44
CA ILE A 169 2.21 22.73 -3.93
C ILE A 169 1.46 23.36 -2.74
N ALA A 170 1.21 22.58 -1.70
CA ALA A 170 0.49 23.07 -0.52
C ALA A 170 1.27 24.15 0.24
N ALA A 171 2.60 24.05 0.33
CA ALA A 171 3.46 25.07 0.95
C ALA A 171 3.41 26.42 0.21
N MET A 172 3.20 26.38 -1.11
CA MET A 172 3.02 27.59 -1.95
C MET A 172 1.56 28.07 -2.00
N GLY A 173 0.65 27.49 -1.21
CA GLY A 173 -0.76 27.86 -1.17
C GLY A 173 -1.60 27.29 -2.33
N GLY A 174 -1.06 26.38 -3.14
CA GLY A 174 -1.78 25.76 -4.25
C GLY A 174 -2.85 24.75 -3.78
N ASP A 175 -3.86 24.54 -4.61
CA ASP A 175 -4.90 23.54 -4.34
C ASP A 175 -4.38 22.13 -4.58
N VAL A 176 -4.52 21.27 -3.58
CA VAL A 176 -4.09 19.88 -3.60
C VAL A 176 -5.25 18.88 -3.58
N SER A 177 -6.48 19.34 -3.73
CA SER A 177 -7.72 18.53 -3.62
C SER A 177 -7.77 17.39 -4.64
N ALA A 178 -7.14 17.56 -5.81
CA ALA A 178 -7.04 16.51 -6.83
C ALA A 178 -6.06 15.36 -6.47
N PHE A 179 -5.21 15.54 -5.46
CA PHE A 179 -4.10 14.62 -5.17
C PHE A 179 -4.26 13.89 -3.84
N VAL A 180 -5.06 14.45 -2.93
CA VAL A 180 -5.22 13.92 -1.57
C VAL A 180 -6.69 13.88 -1.16
N PRO A 181 -7.08 13.02 -0.20
CA PRO A 181 -8.42 13.06 0.39
C PRO A 181 -8.76 14.42 0.99
N ALA A 182 -10.04 14.79 1.01
CA ALA A 182 -10.50 16.09 1.51
C ALA A 182 -10.06 16.39 2.94
N SER A 183 -10.08 15.37 3.84
CA SER A 183 -9.58 15.52 5.22
C SER A 183 -8.07 15.84 5.27
N VAL A 184 -7.29 15.24 4.39
CA VAL A 184 -5.84 15.49 4.28
C VAL A 184 -5.57 16.87 3.69
N ALA A 185 -6.33 17.30 2.68
CA ALA A 185 -6.22 18.66 2.12
C ALA A 185 -6.48 19.73 3.19
N ALA A 186 -7.50 19.54 4.03
CA ALA A 186 -7.80 20.43 5.14
C ALA A 186 -6.66 20.50 6.16
N GLN A 187 -6.03 19.35 6.47
CA GLN A 187 -4.90 19.31 7.40
C GLN A 187 -3.64 19.97 6.81
N LEU A 188 -3.36 19.79 5.52
CA LEU A 188 -2.26 20.49 4.82
C LEU A 188 -2.45 22.01 4.88
N LYS A 189 -3.66 22.48 4.56
CA LYS A 189 -3.99 23.92 4.65
C LYS A 189 -3.78 24.48 6.06
N LYS A 190 -4.23 23.77 7.11
CA LYS A 190 -4.02 24.15 8.51
C LYS A 190 -2.53 24.18 8.87
N LYS A 191 -1.76 23.16 8.45
CA LYS A 191 -0.34 23.05 8.78
C LYS A 191 0.48 24.22 8.22
N PHE A 192 0.27 24.59 6.98
CA PHE A 192 1.00 25.68 6.33
C PHE A 192 0.47 27.08 6.75
N ALA A 193 -0.80 27.22 7.10
CA ALA A 193 -1.31 28.49 7.65
C ALA A 193 -0.69 28.85 9.01
N VAL A 194 -0.26 27.86 9.80
CA VAL A 194 0.43 28.07 11.09
C VAL A 194 1.90 28.45 10.88
N GLN A 195 2.55 27.93 9.83
CA GLN A 195 3.95 28.23 9.51
C GLN A 195 4.16 29.61 8.85
N ALA A 196 3.09 30.22 8.31
CA ALA A 196 3.12 31.52 7.66
C ALA A 196 2.93 32.70 8.65
N ARG A 197 2.77 32.43 9.94
CA ARG A 197 2.70 33.40 11.05
C ARG A 197 3.99 33.44 11.83
#